data_183d028a01bd54210a156c15edb4093b
#
_entry.id   183d028a01bd54210a156c15edb4093b
#
_cell.length_a   1.000
_cell.length_b   1.000
_cell.length_c   1.000
_cell.angle_alpha   90.00
_cell.angle_beta   90.00
_cell.angle_gamma   90.00
#
_symmetry.space_group_name_H-M   'P 1'
#
loop_
_entity.id
_entity.type
_entity.pdbx_description
1 polymer ?
#
loop_
_entity_poly.entity_id
_entity_poly.type
_entity_poly.pdbx_seq_one_letter_code
_entity_poly.pdbx_strand_id
1 'polypeptide(L)'
;SMNAKIMISCWPKYYLGVDNYKELLAKDMIYMQSVKDSLIDWLGYPYAFYDAYDEGARRIFWRQLYERLATIGMDAWWMDASEPNVRDCTDMDYRKLLCGPTKYGSSDEFFNAYSIVNAEAIYDGQRAYETAVEQNAIDPADSHKLDAVAVWNQDGHSNKFSPENKRVFLLTRNGFASEQRYSTATWSGDIGTRWEDLKAQITAGLNFSISGVPYWSQDIGGF
;
A
#
# COMPACT_ATOMS: atom_id res chain seq x y z
N SER A 1 -19.41 22.20 -5.17
CA SER A 1 -18.87 20.90 -4.77
C SER A 1 -19.78 19.81 -5.32
N MET A 2 -19.20 18.79 -5.95
CA MET A 2 -19.97 17.65 -6.51
C MET A 2 -20.36 16.60 -5.45
N ASN A 3 -19.96 16.80 -4.20
CA ASN A 3 -20.13 15.86 -3.10
C ASN A 3 -19.63 14.43 -3.44
N ALA A 4 -18.57 14.35 -4.24
CA ALA A 4 -17.94 13.09 -4.65
C ALA A 4 -16.79 12.75 -3.73
N LYS A 5 -16.55 11.44 -3.56
CA LYS A 5 -15.36 10.90 -2.88
C LYS A 5 -14.35 10.44 -3.93
N ILE A 6 -13.07 10.61 -3.64
CA ILE A 6 -11.97 10.29 -4.56
C ILE A 6 -11.07 9.24 -3.93
N MET A 7 -10.87 8.15 -4.68
CA MET A 7 -9.86 7.14 -4.40
C MET A 7 -8.71 7.29 -5.39
N ILE A 8 -7.48 7.29 -4.91
CA ILE A 8 -6.28 7.41 -5.74
C ILE A 8 -5.48 6.11 -5.71
N SER A 9 -5.00 5.70 -6.89
CA SER A 9 -4.08 4.56 -6.99
C SER A 9 -2.71 4.93 -6.44
N CYS A 10 -2.20 4.11 -5.54
CA CYS A 10 -0.87 4.23 -4.96
C CYS A 10 -0.17 2.87 -4.99
N TRP A 11 0.99 2.85 -5.63
CA TRP A 11 1.81 1.65 -5.78
C TRP A 11 3.00 1.71 -4.83
N PRO A 12 3.41 0.59 -4.23
CA PRO A 12 4.65 0.51 -3.45
C PRO A 12 5.91 0.49 -4.34
N LYS A 13 5.78 1.00 -5.56
CA LYS A 13 6.79 1.00 -6.62
C LYS A 13 7.35 2.39 -6.86
N TYR A 14 8.66 2.45 -7.05
CA TYR A 14 9.41 3.67 -7.30
C TYR A 14 10.21 3.57 -8.60
N TYR A 15 10.14 4.60 -9.42
CA TYR A 15 10.97 4.73 -10.60
C TYR A 15 12.34 5.30 -10.26
N LEU A 16 13.38 4.76 -10.87
CA LEU A 16 14.74 5.23 -10.65
C LEU A 16 14.90 6.70 -11.07
N GLY A 17 15.68 7.43 -10.30
CA GLY A 17 16.02 8.82 -10.59
C GLY A 17 15.08 9.87 -10.01
N VAL A 18 13.86 9.52 -9.59
CA VAL A 18 12.98 10.47 -8.88
C VAL A 18 13.43 10.68 -7.45
N ASP A 19 13.14 11.84 -6.87
CA ASP A 19 13.64 12.19 -5.53
C ASP A 19 13.09 11.26 -4.44
N ASN A 20 11.84 10.84 -4.55
CA ASN A 20 11.23 9.87 -3.64
C ASN A 20 11.99 8.52 -3.61
N TYR A 21 12.46 8.05 -4.78
CA TYR A 21 13.31 6.87 -4.87
C TYR A 21 14.67 7.10 -4.20
N LYS A 22 15.32 8.23 -4.51
CA LYS A 22 16.65 8.55 -3.97
C LYS A 22 16.66 8.62 -2.45
N GLU A 23 15.59 9.12 -1.86
CA GLU A 23 15.45 9.19 -0.41
C GLU A 23 15.46 7.81 0.25
N LEU A 24 14.67 6.87 -0.28
CA LEU A 24 14.63 5.49 0.23
C LEU A 24 15.94 4.74 -0.05
N LEU A 25 16.50 4.94 -1.25
CA LEU A 25 17.78 4.34 -1.62
C LEU A 25 18.91 4.76 -0.69
N ALA A 26 18.99 6.04 -0.33
CA ALA A 26 20.02 6.56 0.58
C ALA A 26 19.96 5.96 1.99
N LYS A 27 18.87 5.29 2.34
CA LYS A 27 18.62 4.64 3.63
C LYS A 27 18.59 3.11 3.54
N ASP A 28 18.91 2.54 2.38
CA ASP A 28 18.86 1.09 2.12
C ASP A 28 17.47 0.47 2.36
N MET A 29 16.42 1.19 1.93
CA MET A 29 15.01 0.83 2.14
C MET A 29 14.30 0.39 0.86
N ILE A 30 15.06 -0.04 -0.15
CA ILE A 30 14.57 -0.47 -1.47
C ILE A 30 15.14 -1.83 -1.83
N TYR A 31 14.31 -2.69 -2.40
CA TYR A 31 14.75 -3.95 -2.97
C TYR A 31 15.51 -3.71 -4.28
N MET A 32 16.80 -4.04 -4.29
CA MET A 32 17.67 -3.67 -5.39
C MET A 32 17.83 -4.73 -6.49
N GLN A 33 17.23 -5.91 -6.34
CA GLN A 33 17.43 -6.98 -7.31
C GLN A 33 16.85 -6.64 -8.69
N SER A 34 15.68 -6.03 -8.74
CA SER A 34 15.08 -5.57 -10.01
C SER A 34 15.97 -4.60 -10.78
N VAL A 35 16.68 -3.73 -10.05
CA VAL A 35 17.64 -2.78 -10.65
C VAL A 35 18.87 -3.50 -11.16
N LYS A 36 19.42 -4.45 -10.39
CA LYS A 36 20.58 -5.26 -10.78
C LYS A 36 20.30 -6.07 -12.05
N ASP A 37 19.09 -6.61 -12.14
CA ASP A 37 18.64 -7.40 -13.29
C ASP A 37 18.15 -6.53 -14.47
N SER A 38 18.25 -5.21 -14.34
CA SER A 38 17.83 -4.23 -15.36
C SER A 38 16.37 -4.41 -15.80
N LEU A 39 15.49 -4.73 -14.86
CA LEU A 39 14.07 -4.88 -15.16
C LEU A 39 13.44 -3.53 -15.47
N ILE A 40 12.60 -3.55 -16.50
CA ILE A 40 11.73 -2.42 -16.85
C ILE A 40 10.27 -2.87 -16.71
N ASP A 41 9.39 -1.96 -16.34
CA ASP A 41 7.97 -2.23 -16.29
C ASP A 41 7.29 -2.02 -17.66
N TRP A 42 5.97 -2.20 -17.69
CA TRP A 42 5.16 -2.05 -18.90
C TRP A 42 5.17 -0.62 -19.48
N LEU A 43 5.56 0.39 -18.71
CA LEU A 43 5.79 1.77 -19.19
C LEU A 43 7.19 1.98 -19.77
N GLY A 44 8.08 0.99 -19.66
CA GLY A 44 9.45 1.06 -20.18
C GLY A 44 10.45 1.71 -19.21
N TYR A 45 10.12 1.86 -17.92
CA TYR A 45 11.01 2.48 -16.95
C TYR A 45 11.59 1.46 -15.95
N PRO A 46 12.86 1.64 -15.57
CA PRO A 46 13.45 0.85 -14.49
C PRO A 46 12.82 1.26 -13.14
N TYR A 47 12.60 0.28 -12.30
CA TYR A 47 11.85 0.45 -11.06
C TYR A 47 12.35 -0.45 -9.94
N ALA A 48 11.92 -0.12 -8.72
CA ALA A 48 12.10 -0.96 -7.54
C ALA A 48 10.92 -0.81 -6.60
N PHE A 49 10.73 -1.77 -5.69
CA PHE A 49 9.75 -1.69 -4.62
C PHE A 49 10.46 -1.33 -3.32
N TYR A 50 9.79 -0.60 -2.43
CA TYR A 50 10.32 -0.31 -1.12
C TYR A 50 10.16 -1.50 -0.18
N ASP A 51 11.04 -1.60 0.82
CA ASP A 51 10.91 -2.62 1.86
C ASP A 51 9.87 -2.20 2.89
N ALA A 52 8.63 -2.67 2.71
CA ALA A 52 7.52 -2.36 3.62
C ALA A 52 7.72 -2.97 5.02
N TYR A 53 8.64 -3.90 5.20
CA TYR A 53 8.98 -4.44 6.52
C TYR A 53 9.86 -3.50 7.34
N ASP A 54 10.52 -2.53 6.70
CA ASP A 54 11.21 -1.45 7.41
C ASP A 54 10.21 -0.37 7.84
N GLU A 55 10.07 -0.17 9.15
CA GLU A 55 9.15 0.84 9.70
C GLU A 55 9.51 2.26 9.25
N GLY A 56 10.81 2.57 9.13
CA GLY A 56 11.28 3.85 8.60
C GLY A 56 10.86 4.05 7.15
N ALA A 57 10.90 2.98 6.34
CA ALA A 57 10.45 3.02 4.96
C ALA A 57 8.93 3.25 4.86
N ARG A 58 8.13 2.59 5.72
CA ARG A 58 6.67 2.84 5.78
C ARG A 58 6.34 4.29 6.11
N ARG A 59 7.07 4.88 7.05
CA ARG A 59 6.89 6.30 7.42
C ARG A 59 7.23 7.25 6.28
N ILE A 60 8.29 6.97 5.53
CA ILE A 60 8.67 7.75 4.36
C ILE A 60 7.60 7.58 3.27
N PHE A 61 7.17 6.35 2.99
CA PHE A 61 6.12 6.07 2.02
C PHE A 61 4.84 6.85 2.31
N TRP A 62 4.34 6.78 3.56
CA TRP A 62 3.17 7.55 3.96
C TRP A 62 3.40 9.06 3.83
N ARG A 63 4.52 9.60 4.31
CA ARG A 63 4.82 11.03 4.21
C ARG A 63 4.78 11.51 2.76
N GLN A 64 5.36 10.75 1.84
CA GLN A 64 5.35 11.09 0.41
C GLN A 64 3.94 11.09 -0.18
N LEU A 65 3.08 10.16 0.22
CA LEU A 65 1.65 10.15 -0.15
C LEU A 65 0.91 11.32 0.48
N TYR A 66 1.17 11.58 1.76
CA TYR A 66 0.51 12.64 2.49
C TYR A 66 0.79 14.02 1.87
N GLU A 67 2.05 14.37 1.70
CA GLU A 67 2.48 15.68 1.18
C GLU A 67 1.93 15.99 -0.22
N ARG A 68 1.66 14.98 -1.02
CA ARG A 68 1.28 15.16 -2.42
C ARG A 68 -0.18 14.86 -2.72
N LEU A 69 -0.83 14.01 -1.96
CA LEU A 69 -2.14 13.48 -2.25
C LEU A 69 -3.15 13.71 -1.11
N ALA A 70 -2.81 13.38 0.14
CA ALA A 70 -3.75 13.54 1.25
C ALA A 70 -4.09 15.01 1.49
N THR A 71 -3.12 15.92 1.40
CA THR A 71 -3.29 17.37 1.58
C THR A 71 -4.22 18.02 0.55
N ILE A 72 -4.41 17.41 -0.60
CA ILE A 72 -5.34 17.90 -1.64
C ILE A 72 -6.72 17.24 -1.56
N GLY A 73 -6.96 16.40 -0.55
CA GLY A 73 -8.29 15.90 -0.19
C GLY A 73 -8.65 14.51 -0.70
N MET A 74 -7.69 13.62 -0.90
CA MET A 74 -7.98 12.21 -1.21
C MET A 74 -8.78 11.56 -0.09
N ASP A 75 -9.77 10.75 -0.46
CA ASP A 75 -10.69 10.11 0.48
C ASP A 75 -10.35 8.66 0.78
N ALA A 76 -9.69 7.98 -0.17
CA ALA A 76 -9.37 6.57 -0.09
C ALA A 76 -8.13 6.21 -0.92
N TRP A 77 -7.56 5.04 -0.67
CA TRP A 77 -6.30 4.60 -1.25
C TRP A 77 -6.48 3.27 -1.96
N TRP A 78 -6.18 3.25 -3.24
CA TRP A 78 -6.14 2.04 -4.04
C TRP A 78 -4.70 1.53 -4.08
N MET A 79 -4.42 0.54 -3.25
CA MET A 79 -3.11 -0.07 -3.08
C MET A 79 -2.92 -1.18 -4.11
N ASP A 80 -2.68 -0.78 -5.33
CA ASP A 80 -2.41 -1.69 -6.43
C ASP A 80 -1.00 -2.30 -6.32
N ALA A 81 -0.78 -3.45 -6.95
CA ALA A 81 0.48 -4.19 -6.97
C ALA A 81 1.04 -4.58 -5.59
N SER A 82 0.20 -4.66 -4.56
CA SER A 82 0.60 -4.91 -3.17
C SER A 82 0.92 -6.37 -2.85
N GLU A 83 0.93 -7.28 -3.82
CA GLU A 83 1.30 -8.70 -3.69
C GLU A 83 2.80 -9.03 -3.49
N PRO A 84 3.83 -8.26 -3.58
CA PRO A 84 4.19 -7.14 -4.43
C PRO A 84 4.45 -7.59 -5.87
N ASN A 85 3.82 -6.92 -6.83
CA ASN A 85 3.98 -7.24 -8.25
C ASN A 85 5.24 -6.58 -8.81
N VAL A 86 6.40 -7.12 -8.48
CA VAL A 86 7.67 -6.63 -9.02
C VAL A 86 7.83 -7.02 -10.48
N ARG A 87 7.32 -8.18 -10.86
CA ARG A 87 7.32 -8.66 -12.24
C ARG A 87 6.18 -9.66 -12.45
N ASP A 88 5.49 -9.52 -13.58
CA ASP A 88 4.56 -10.55 -14.06
C ASP A 88 5.32 -11.79 -14.47
N CYS A 89 5.46 -12.73 -13.57
CA CYS A 89 6.05 -14.04 -13.83
C CYS A 89 5.42 -15.08 -12.89
N THR A 90 5.45 -16.32 -13.33
CA THR A 90 4.96 -17.46 -12.56
C THR A 90 6.03 -18.06 -11.65
N ASP A 91 7.30 -17.67 -11.83
CA ASP A 91 8.41 -18.13 -11.00
C ASP A 91 8.39 -17.43 -9.65
N MET A 92 7.90 -18.14 -8.64
CA MET A 92 7.77 -17.62 -7.28
C MET A 92 9.13 -17.42 -6.59
N ASP A 93 10.12 -18.23 -6.89
CA ASP A 93 11.45 -18.09 -6.29
C ASP A 93 12.13 -16.82 -6.80
N TYR A 94 11.95 -16.53 -8.09
CA TYR A 94 12.44 -15.27 -8.65
C TYR A 94 11.68 -14.06 -8.10
N ARG A 95 10.36 -14.13 -7.92
CA ARG A 95 9.58 -13.06 -7.29
C ARG A 95 10.05 -12.78 -5.87
N LYS A 96 10.29 -13.82 -5.07
CA LYS A 96 10.84 -13.68 -3.72
C LYS A 96 12.25 -13.06 -3.73
N LEU A 97 13.10 -13.47 -4.69
CA LEU A 97 14.43 -12.88 -4.85
C LEU A 97 14.35 -11.38 -5.14
N LEU A 98 13.39 -10.95 -5.96
CA LEU A 98 13.19 -9.54 -6.29
C LEU A 98 12.73 -8.70 -5.08
N CYS A 99 12.09 -9.31 -4.10
CA CYS A 99 11.52 -8.68 -2.90
C CYS A 99 12.29 -8.99 -1.62
N GLY A 100 13.57 -9.23 -1.71
CA GLY A 100 14.35 -9.59 -0.54
C GLY A 100 15.84 -9.22 -0.63
N PRO A 101 16.57 -9.45 0.47
CA PRO A 101 16.02 -9.77 1.78
C PRO A 101 15.19 -8.61 2.35
N THR A 102 14.20 -8.93 3.19
CA THR A 102 13.44 -7.91 3.92
C THR A 102 14.17 -7.47 5.18
N LYS A 103 13.73 -6.39 5.79
CA LYS A 103 14.23 -5.94 7.10
C LYS A 103 14.16 -7.01 8.20
N TYR A 104 13.18 -7.90 8.12
CA TYR A 104 12.98 -8.96 9.11
C TYR A 104 13.67 -10.28 8.76
N GLY A 105 14.15 -10.44 7.54
CA GLY A 105 14.83 -11.65 7.10
C GLY A 105 14.49 -12.09 5.69
N SER A 106 14.48 -13.40 5.47
CA SER A 106 14.27 -13.98 4.15
C SER A 106 12.88 -13.68 3.59
N SER A 107 12.81 -13.34 2.32
CA SER A 107 11.55 -13.24 1.60
C SER A 107 10.81 -14.58 1.46
N ASP A 108 11.48 -15.72 1.64
CA ASP A 108 10.79 -17.01 1.71
C ASP A 108 9.79 -17.08 2.87
N GLU A 109 10.10 -16.41 3.96
CA GLU A 109 9.25 -16.32 5.14
C GLU A 109 8.22 -15.19 5.03
N PHE A 110 8.63 -14.04 4.52
CA PHE A 110 7.84 -12.81 4.63
C PHE A 110 7.09 -12.38 3.36
N PHE A 111 7.42 -12.90 2.19
CA PHE A 111 6.89 -12.44 0.90
C PHE A 111 5.36 -12.28 0.88
N ASN A 112 4.61 -13.28 1.38
CA ASN A 112 3.15 -13.28 1.31
C ASN A 112 2.48 -12.26 2.23
N ALA A 113 3.18 -11.76 3.24
CA ALA A 113 2.64 -10.79 4.20
C ALA A 113 2.94 -9.32 3.81
N TYR A 114 3.49 -9.09 2.62
CA TYR A 114 3.83 -7.73 2.18
C TYR A 114 2.63 -6.79 2.18
N SER A 115 1.46 -7.26 1.72
CA SER A 115 0.26 -6.42 1.63
C SER A 115 -0.18 -5.88 2.99
N ILE A 116 -0.12 -6.69 4.04
CA ILE A 116 -0.57 -6.25 5.37
C ILE A 116 0.35 -5.17 5.96
N VAL A 117 1.66 -5.27 5.78
CA VAL A 117 2.59 -4.23 6.26
C VAL A 117 2.56 -2.97 5.39
N ASN A 118 2.25 -3.12 4.10
CA ASN A 118 2.02 -1.98 3.22
C ASN A 118 0.69 -1.27 3.56
N ALA A 119 -0.36 -2.00 3.92
CA ALA A 119 -1.62 -1.43 4.41
C ALA A 119 -1.45 -0.68 5.74
N GLU A 120 -0.66 -1.24 6.67
CA GLU A 120 -0.28 -0.60 7.92
C GLU A 120 0.35 0.78 7.68
N ALA A 121 1.23 0.90 6.68
CA ALA A 121 1.89 2.16 6.37
C ALA A 121 0.92 3.32 6.13
N ILE A 122 -0.15 3.07 5.38
CA ILE A 122 -1.15 4.10 5.05
C ILE A 122 -2.12 4.29 6.22
N TYR A 123 -2.60 3.19 6.81
CA TYR A 123 -3.58 3.25 7.89
C TYR A 123 -3.03 4.00 9.11
N ASP A 124 -1.88 3.57 9.63
CA ASP A 124 -1.28 4.17 10.82
C ASP A 124 -0.79 5.59 10.54
N GLY A 125 -0.23 5.82 9.34
CA GLY A 125 0.18 7.14 8.92
C GLY A 125 -0.97 8.12 8.86
N GLN A 126 -2.08 7.76 8.22
CA GLN A 126 -3.26 8.64 8.17
C GLN A 126 -3.83 8.90 9.57
N ARG A 127 -3.90 7.89 10.43
CA ARG A 127 -4.39 8.04 11.80
C ARG A 127 -3.51 8.96 12.64
N ALA A 128 -2.20 8.79 12.57
CA ALA A 128 -1.26 9.64 13.30
C ALA A 128 -1.41 11.12 12.88
N TYR A 129 -1.57 11.37 11.59
CA TYR A 129 -1.76 12.74 11.08
C TYR A 129 -3.07 13.37 11.50
N GLU A 130 -4.17 12.65 11.39
CA GLU A 130 -5.48 13.14 11.81
C GLU A 130 -5.46 13.52 13.28
N THR A 131 -4.89 12.67 14.14
CA THR A 131 -4.72 12.94 15.57
C THR A 131 -3.85 14.17 15.83
N ALA A 132 -2.73 14.32 15.11
CA ALA A 132 -1.84 15.46 15.30
C ALA A 132 -2.48 16.79 14.86
N VAL A 133 -3.23 16.79 13.76
CA VAL A 133 -3.98 17.96 13.31
C VAL A 133 -5.00 18.41 14.36
N GLU A 134 -5.75 17.46 14.92
CA GLU A 134 -6.73 17.76 15.97
C GLU A 134 -6.07 18.28 17.24
N GLN A 135 -5.05 17.59 17.75
CA GLN A 135 -4.39 17.93 19.00
C GLN A 135 -3.69 19.29 18.97
N ASN A 136 -3.14 19.66 17.81
CA ASN A 136 -2.43 20.94 17.64
C ASN A 136 -3.32 22.05 17.10
N ALA A 137 -4.61 21.81 16.91
CA ALA A 137 -5.55 22.74 16.30
C ALA A 137 -5.02 23.36 14.99
N ILE A 138 -4.36 22.55 14.19
CA ILE A 138 -3.77 22.97 12.90
C ILE A 138 -4.85 22.87 11.84
N ASP A 139 -4.95 23.91 11.00
CA ASP A 139 -5.80 23.84 9.82
C ASP A 139 -5.34 22.65 8.94
N PRO A 140 -6.24 21.77 8.50
CA PRO A 140 -5.90 20.67 7.60
C PRO A 140 -5.11 21.10 6.36
N ALA A 141 -5.34 22.33 5.86
CA ALA A 141 -4.57 22.90 4.76
C ALA A 141 -3.10 23.18 5.12
N ASP A 142 -2.80 23.38 6.39
CA ASP A 142 -1.46 23.63 6.93
C ASP A 142 -0.77 22.38 7.46
N SER A 143 -1.43 21.24 7.42
CA SER A 143 -0.92 19.97 7.93
C SER A 143 0.37 19.48 7.25
N HIS A 144 0.64 19.97 6.03
CA HIS A 144 1.92 19.74 5.33
C HIS A 144 3.14 20.29 6.08
N LYS A 145 2.93 21.18 7.04
CA LYS A 145 3.98 21.74 7.90
C LYS A 145 4.37 20.82 9.05
N LEU A 146 3.56 19.78 9.32
CA LEU A 146 3.89 18.77 10.30
C LEU A 146 4.98 17.84 9.78
N ASP A 147 5.97 17.58 10.60
CA ASP A 147 6.93 16.53 10.31
C ASP A 147 6.23 15.16 10.47
N ALA A 148 5.92 14.51 9.36
CA ALA A 148 5.23 13.25 9.31
C ALA A 148 5.90 12.15 10.15
N VAL A 149 7.23 12.13 10.13
CA VAL A 149 8.01 11.14 10.88
C VAL A 149 7.96 11.43 12.37
N ALA A 150 8.06 12.69 12.76
CA ALA A 150 7.94 13.10 14.15
C ALA A 150 6.55 12.82 14.72
N VAL A 151 5.50 13.11 13.96
CA VAL A 151 4.10 12.83 14.34
C VAL A 151 3.88 11.33 14.54
N TRP A 152 4.33 10.50 13.62
CA TRP A 152 4.23 9.05 13.75
C TRP A 152 4.95 8.51 14.99
N ASN A 153 6.12 9.08 15.32
CA ASN A 153 6.89 8.66 16.49
C ASN A 153 6.22 8.99 17.82
N GLN A 154 5.38 10.03 17.88
CA GLN A 154 4.75 10.47 19.13
C GLN A 154 3.56 9.62 19.54
N ASP A 155 2.80 9.10 18.60
CA ASP A 155 1.50 8.50 18.86
C ASP A 155 1.50 6.99 19.14
N GLY A 156 2.63 6.29 18.98
CA GLY A 156 2.79 4.90 19.37
C GLY A 156 1.56 4.00 19.07
N HIS A 157 1.12 3.90 17.82
CA HIS A 157 0.00 3.07 17.41
C HIS A 157 -1.33 3.35 18.14
N SER A 158 -1.68 4.61 18.39
CA SER A 158 -2.96 4.92 19.06
C SER A 158 -4.13 4.58 18.13
N ASN A 159 -4.72 3.41 18.33
CA ASN A 159 -6.00 2.99 17.74
C ASN A 159 -7.20 3.79 18.32
N LYS A 160 -7.02 5.03 18.70
CA LYS A 160 -8.11 5.86 19.20
C LYS A 160 -8.98 6.26 18.01
N PHE A 161 -10.04 5.50 17.82
CA PHE A 161 -11.10 5.90 16.92
C PHE A 161 -11.77 7.16 17.48
N SER A 162 -11.61 8.28 16.78
CA SER A 162 -12.48 9.43 16.98
C SER A 162 -13.61 9.34 15.96
N PRO A 163 -14.88 9.45 16.37
CA PRO A 163 -16.02 9.46 15.43
C PRO A 163 -15.97 10.64 14.43
N GLU A 164 -15.24 11.68 14.79
CA GLU A 164 -15.07 12.89 13.98
C GLU A 164 -14.00 12.71 12.90
N ASN A 165 -13.11 11.75 13.06
CA ASN A 165 -12.04 11.47 12.11
C ASN A 165 -12.56 10.78 10.86
N LYS A 166 -12.05 11.20 9.71
CA LYS A 166 -12.34 10.58 8.43
C LYS A 166 -11.94 9.08 8.48
N ARG A 167 -12.85 8.21 8.05
CA ARG A 167 -12.56 6.77 7.98
C ARG A 167 -11.46 6.51 6.96
N VAL A 168 -10.41 5.81 7.38
CA VAL A 168 -9.44 5.25 6.44
C VAL A 168 -10.13 4.16 5.61
N PHE A 169 -9.94 4.15 4.31
CA PHE A 169 -10.40 3.08 3.42
C PHE A 169 -9.31 2.73 2.42
N LEU A 170 -8.96 1.45 2.39
CA LEU A 170 -7.94 0.89 1.51
C LEU A 170 -8.57 -0.19 0.63
N LEU A 171 -8.25 -0.14 -0.67
CA LEU A 171 -8.51 -1.23 -1.60
C LEU A 171 -7.18 -1.86 -2.00
N THR A 172 -6.95 -3.13 -1.70
CA THR A 172 -5.67 -3.81 -1.95
C THR A 172 -5.83 -5.00 -2.89
N ARG A 173 -4.90 -5.17 -3.84
CA ARG A 173 -4.92 -6.28 -4.81
C ARG A 173 -4.50 -7.62 -4.21
N ASN A 174 -3.99 -7.64 -3.01
CA ASN A 174 -3.64 -8.85 -2.28
C ASN A 174 -4.34 -8.87 -0.94
N GLY A 175 -4.62 -10.05 -0.41
CA GLY A 175 -5.20 -10.24 0.91
C GLY A 175 -4.32 -11.12 1.78
N PHE A 176 -4.16 -10.72 3.03
CA PHE A 176 -3.51 -11.51 4.06
C PHE A 176 -4.41 -11.62 5.29
N ALA A 177 -4.24 -12.69 6.06
CA ALA A 177 -5.03 -12.91 7.27
C ALA A 177 -4.94 -11.70 8.22
N SER A 178 -6.09 -11.21 8.68
CA SER A 178 -6.23 -10.06 9.58
C SER A 178 -5.96 -8.67 8.94
N GLU A 179 -5.79 -8.58 7.63
CA GLU A 179 -5.54 -7.30 6.94
C GLU A 179 -6.71 -6.31 7.09
N GLN A 180 -7.94 -6.81 7.28
CA GLN A 180 -9.11 -5.96 7.54
C GLN A 180 -8.96 -5.07 8.78
N ARG A 181 -8.02 -5.33 9.68
CA ARG A 181 -7.69 -4.43 10.81
C ARG A 181 -7.25 -3.03 10.34
N TYR A 182 -6.72 -2.96 9.13
CA TYR A 182 -6.28 -1.72 8.50
C TYR A 182 -7.35 -1.14 7.55
N SER A 183 -8.62 -1.48 7.77
CA SER A 183 -9.75 -1.00 6.96
C SER A 183 -9.63 -1.34 5.48
N THR A 184 -9.08 -2.51 5.16
CA THR A 184 -8.90 -2.97 3.78
C THR A 184 -10.13 -3.68 3.25
N ALA A 185 -10.42 -3.43 1.98
CA ALA A 185 -11.14 -4.33 1.09
C ALA A 185 -10.16 -4.89 0.05
N THR A 186 -10.40 -6.10 -0.42
CA THR A 186 -9.51 -6.79 -1.37
C THR A 186 -10.27 -7.06 -2.67
N TRP A 187 -9.59 -6.92 -3.81
CA TRP A 187 -10.13 -7.39 -5.09
C TRP A 187 -9.19 -8.37 -5.76
N SER A 188 -9.71 -9.11 -6.72
CA SER A 188 -8.99 -10.20 -7.41
C SER A 188 -7.90 -9.74 -8.39
N GLY A 189 -7.74 -8.44 -8.59
CA GLY A 189 -6.87 -7.91 -9.64
C GLY A 189 -7.51 -7.99 -11.02
N ASP A 190 -6.67 -7.93 -12.03
CA ASP A 190 -7.07 -7.97 -13.44
C ASP A 190 -7.63 -9.35 -13.80
N ILE A 191 -8.81 -9.38 -14.39
CA ILE A 191 -9.49 -10.61 -14.82
C ILE A 191 -9.87 -10.52 -16.29
N GLY A 192 -10.04 -11.68 -16.95
CA GLY A 192 -10.52 -11.74 -18.33
C GLY A 192 -12.03 -11.50 -18.46
N THR A 193 -12.45 -10.91 -19.59
CA THR A 193 -13.87 -10.67 -19.91
C THR A 193 -14.56 -11.96 -20.40
N ARG A 194 -14.58 -13.00 -19.56
CA ARG A 194 -15.12 -14.33 -19.89
C ARG A 194 -16.03 -14.86 -18.78
N TRP A 195 -17.01 -15.67 -19.15
CA TRP A 195 -17.93 -16.27 -18.18
C TRP A 195 -17.24 -17.23 -17.21
N GLU A 196 -16.21 -17.92 -17.66
CA GLU A 196 -15.38 -18.80 -16.83
C GLU A 196 -14.67 -18.03 -15.74
N ASP A 197 -14.13 -16.85 -16.08
CA ASP A 197 -13.46 -15.97 -15.11
C ASP A 197 -14.45 -15.45 -14.08
N LEU A 198 -15.62 -14.96 -14.49
CA LEU A 198 -16.68 -14.54 -13.57
C LEU A 198 -17.08 -15.66 -12.61
N LYS A 199 -17.26 -16.88 -13.11
CA LYS A 199 -17.58 -18.04 -12.28
C LYS A 199 -16.46 -18.34 -11.28
N ALA A 200 -15.22 -18.28 -11.71
CA ALA A 200 -14.05 -18.50 -10.85
C ALA A 200 -13.96 -17.43 -9.74
N GLN A 201 -14.27 -16.17 -10.06
CA GLN A 201 -14.27 -15.06 -9.11
C GLN A 201 -15.29 -15.24 -7.97
N ILE A 202 -16.48 -15.74 -8.28
CA ILE A 202 -17.50 -16.02 -7.25
C ILE A 202 -16.97 -17.09 -6.28
N THR A 203 -16.40 -18.16 -6.80
CA THR A 203 -15.82 -19.22 -5.97
C THR A 203 -14.63 -18.71 -5.14
N ALA A 204 -13.75 -17.91 -5.75
CA ALA A 204 -12.60 -17.31 -5.06
C ALA A 204 -13.07 -16.40 -3.91
N GLY A 205 -14.03 -15.52 -4.15
CA GLY A 205 -14.56 -14.61 -3.12
C GLY A 205 -15.16 -15.36 -1.92
N LEU A 206 -15.88 -16.45 -2.15
CA LEU A 206 -16.40 -17.31 -1.08
C LEU A 206 -15.25 -17.92 -0.25
N ASN A 207 -14.21 -18.42 -0.91
CA ASN A 207 -13.04 -18.98 -0.22
C ASN A 207 -12.26 -17.92 0.55
N PHE A 208 -12.08 -16.73 0.00
CA PHE A 208 -11.49 -15.61 0.73
C PHE A 208 -12.28 -15.25 1.99
N SER A 209 -13.61 -15.16 1.87
CA SER A 209 -14.48 -14.84 3.00
C SER A 209 -14.39 -15.88 4.13
N ILE A 210 -14.38 -17.17 3.80
CA ILE A 210 -14.22 -18.27 4.76
C ILE A 210 -12.83 -18.24 5.40
N SER A 211 -11.81 -17.83 4.63
CA SER A 211 -10.42 -17.70 5.12
C SER A 211 -10.18 -16.46 5.98
N GLY A 212 -11.22 -15.66 6.26
CA GLY A 212 -11.12 -14.49 7.13
C GLY A 212 -10.80 -13.18 6.41
N VAL A 213 -10.99 -13.11 5.10
CA VAL A 213 -10.91 -11.88 4.28
C VAL A 213 -12.30 -11.58 3.71
N PRO A 214 -13.23 -11.06 4.52
CA PRO A 214 -14.65 -10.97 4.15
C PRO A 214 -14.99 -9.78 3.24
N TYR A 215 -14.12 -8.78 3.17
CA TYR A 215 -14.33 -7.60 2.34
C TYR A 215 -13.69 -7.81 0.98
N TRP A 216 -14.41 -8.54 0.14
CA TRP A 216 -13.99 -8.95 -1.19
C TRP A 216 -14.72 -8.17 -2.27
N SER A 217 -14.03 -7.87 -3.35
CA SER A 217 -14.56 -7.32 -4.59
C SER A 217 -13.94 -8.00 -5.81
N GLN A 218 -14.46 -7.72 -6.97
CA GLN A 218 -13.91 -8.15 -8.26
C GLN A 218 -14.20 -7.06 -9.29
N ASP A 219 -13.40 -7.02 -10.34
CA ASP A 219 -13.70 -6.17 -11.48
C ASP A 219 -14.96 -6.67 -12.19
N ILE A 220 -15.78 -5.73 -12.64
CA ILE A 220 -16.98 -6.02 -13.41
C ILE A 220 -16.67 -5.71 -14.87
N GLY A 221 -16.56 -6.75 -15.68
CA GLY A 221 -16.11 -6.66 -17.06
C GLY A 221 -14.73 -7.29 -17.22
N GLY A 222 -13.66 -6.65 -16.77
CA GLY A 222 -12.28 -7.09 -16.98
C GLY A 222 -11.73 -6.69 -18.37
N PHE A 223 -10.68 -7.37 -18.85
CA PHE A 223 -10.00 -7.13 -20.14
C PHE A 223 -10.52 -7.99 -21.28
#